data_79edfc4054d71fa2e7872cae6f973742
#
_entry.id   79edfc4054d71fa2e7872cae6f973742
#
_cell.length_a   1.000
_cell.length_b   1.000
_cell.length_c   1.000
_cell.angle_alpha   90.00
_cell.angle_beta   90.00
_cell.angle_gamma   90.00
#
_symmetry.space_group_name_H-M   'P 1'
#
loop_
_entity.id
_entity.type
_entity.pdbx_description
1 polymer ?
#
loop_
_entity_poly.entity_id
_entity_poly.type
_entity_poly.pdbx_seq_one_letter_code
_entity_poly.pdbx_strand_id
1 'polypeptide(L)'
;MKKKISIMLCIVLFALTGCTNSGSTIRFGAADVGGMYYSFANTFTELANEQGYDFTCKVRTTAGSNANIRLLSDDYIEIGIAQADLIADAYKTNEDLRAIAGLYTETCQLVVRADSDIQTLDDLSGHTVSIGAKESGTKRNATQILEFAGMPSSLVATKNLDYIEATKELKAGDIDAFFCTAGLTTTV
;
A
#
# COMPACT_ATOMS: atom_id res chain seq x y z
N MET A 1 50.51 -4.85 -41.69
CA MET A 1 49.10 -5.24 -41.47
C MET A 1 48.77 -5.59 -40.00
N LYS A 2 49.58 -6.38 -39.29
CA LYS A 2 49.32 -6.80 -37.89
C LYS A 2 49.18 -5.64 -36.87
N LYS A 3 49.97 -4.56 -37.00
CA LYS A 3 49.91 -3.38 -36.08
C LYS A 3 48.62 -2.55 -36.26
N LYS A 4 48.07 -2.44 -37.45
CA LYS A 4 46.82 -1.70 -37.73
C LYS A 4 45.57 -2.44 -37.20
N ILE A 5 45.58 -3.78 -37.22
CA ILE A 5 44.53 -4.62 -36.67
C ILE A 5 44.48 -4.54 -35.14
N SER A 6 45.68 -4.48 -34.49
CA SER A 6 45.79 -4.35 -33.01
C SER A 6 45.21 -3.03 -32.48
N ILE A 7 45.45 -1.91 -33.18
CA ILE A 7 44.94 -0.59 -32.83
C ILE A 7 43.41 -0.51 -33.01
N MET A 8 42.90 -1.12 -34.09
CA MET A 8 41.47 -1.17 -34.35
C MET A 8 40.72 -2.02 -33.31
N LEU A 9 41.31 -3.12 -32.82
CA LEU A 9 40.75 -3.96 -31.78
C LEU A 9 40.72 -3.24 -30.42
N CYS A 10 41.74 -2.43 -30.09
CA CYS A 10 41.74 -1.63 -28.87
C CYS A 10 40.68 -0.51 -28.89
N ILE A 11 40.38 0.10 -30.06
CA ILE A 11 39.35 1.14 -30.18
C ILE A 11 37.97 0.52 -30.01
N VAL A 12 37.72 -0.69 -30.52
CA VAL A 12 36.43 -1.40 -30.35
C VAL A 12 36.19 -1.82 -28.89
N LEU A 13 37.27 -2.19 -28.14
CA LEU A 13 37.12 -2.50 -26.72
C LEU A 13 36.83 -1.26 -25.87
N PHE A 14 37.33 -0.07 -26.24
CA PHE A 14 37.02 1.17 -25.52
C PHE A 14 35.60 1.70 -25.78
N ALA A 15 34.96 1.33 -26.91
CA ALA A 15 33.59 1.72 -27.23
C ALA A 15 32.52 0.88 -26.47
N LEU A 16 32.92 -0.22 -25.80
CA LEU A 16 32.00 -1.07 -25.01
C LEU A 16 31.96 -0.73 -23.53
N THR A 17 32.77 0.23 -23.05
CA THR A 17 32.69 0.75 -21.67
C THR A 17 31.78 1.97 -21.56
N GLY A 18 30.75 2.06 -22.37
CA GLY A 18 29.61 2.92 -22.10
C GLY A 18 28.84 2.34 -20.91
N CYS A 19 29.33 2.59 -19.68
CA CYS A 19 28.48 2.49 -18.50
C CYS A 19 27.31 3.44 -18.74
N THR A 20 26.18 2.94 -19.21
CA THR A 20 24.93 3.61 -19.00
C THR A 20 24.79 3.66 -17.48
N ASN A 21 24.98 4.84 -16.91
CA ASN A 21 24.60 5.13 -15.55
C ASN A 21 23.05 4.97 -15.51
N SER A 22 22.58 3.73 -15.43
CA SER A 22 21.19 3.46 -15.10
C SER A 22 21.08 3.75 -13.61
N GLY A 23 20.73 4.99 -13.27
CA GLY A 23 20.47 5.39 -11.90
C GLY A 23 19.59 4.34 -11.22
N SER A 24 19.80 4.09 -9.95
CA SER A 24 19.02 3.12 -9.18
C SER A 24 17.54 3.52 -9.20
N THR A 25 16.66 2.52 -9.22
CA THR A 25 15.22 2.77 -9.08
C THR A 25 14.81 2.47 -7.65
N ILE A 26 14.21 3.44 -6.97
CA ILE A 26 13.58 3.30 -5.66
C ILE A 26 12.10 3.04 -5.88
N ARG A 27 11.64 1.87 -5.46
CA ARG A 27 10.23 1.46 -5.57
C ARG A 27 9.51 1.83 -4.28
N PHE A 28 8.49 2.66 -4.39
CA PHE A 28 7.71 3.14 -3.24
C PHE A 28 6.36 2.40 -3.20
N GLY A 29 6.22 1.46 -2.27
CA GLY A 29 4.97 0.75 -2.00
C GLY A 29 3.94 1.66 -1.36
N ALA A 30 2.81 1.83 -2.02
CA ALA A 30 1.71 2.67 -1.58
C ALA A 30 0.53 1.81 -1.09
N ALA A 31 -0.59 1.92 -1.75
CA ALA A 31 -1.79 1.10 -1.61
C ALA A 31 -2.64 1.27 -2.86
N ASP A 32 -3.97 1.16 -2.74
CA ASP A 32 -4.90 1.32 -3.84
C ASP A 32 -4.87 2.73 -4.43
N VAL A 33 -5.08 2.82 -5.73
CA VAL A 33 -5.26 4.08 -6.45
C VAL A 33 -6.47 4.82 -5.87
N GLY A 34 -6.28 6.11 -5.54
CA GLY A 34 -7.33 6.93 -4.89
C GLY A 34 -7.23 6.95 -3.36
N GLY A 35 -6.46 6.05 -2.73
CA GLY A 35 -6.16 6.09 -1.31
C GLY A 35 -5.12 7.15 -0.95
N MET A 36 -5.06 7.52 0.34
CA MET A 36 -4.13 8.54 0.85
C MET A 36 -2.66 8.11 0.69
N TYR A 37 -2.33 6.84 0.89
CA TYR A 37 -0.98 6.31 0.69
C TYR A 37 -0.51 6.51 -0.75
N TYR A 38 -1.39 6.23 -1.72
CA TYR A 38 -1.09 6.40 -3.13
C TYR A 38 -0.87 7.87 -3.50
N SER A 39 -1.74 8.75 -3.01
CA SER A 39 -1.62 10.20 -3.24
C SER A 39 -0.33 10.77 -2.66
N PHE A 40 0.01 10.38 -1.42
CA PHE A 40 1.26 10.78 -0.79
C PHE A 40 2.48 10.27 -1.55
N ALA A 41 2.51 8.96 -1.87
CA ALA A 41 3.63 8.35 -2.57
C ALA A 41 3.86 8.96 -3.96
N ASN A 42 2.79 9.30 -4.69
CA ASN A 42 2.89 10.00 -5.97
C ASN A 42 3.52 11.38 -5.81
N THR A 43 2.97 12.22 -4.94
CA THR A 43 3.50 13.57 -4.72
C THR A 43 4.96 13.53 -4.26
N PHE A 44 5.29 12.62 -3.32
CA PHE A 44 6.67 12.43 -2.88
C PHE A 44 7.59 12.02 -4.03
N THR A 45 7.15 11.06 -4.85
CA THR A 45 7.92 10.54 -5.98
C THR A 45 8.17 11.60 -7.04
N GLU A 46 7.16 12.42 -7.37
CA GLU A 46 7.27 13.55 -8.29
C GLU A 46 8.32 14.55 -7.79
N LEU A 47 8.17 15.01 -6.53
CA LEU A 47 9.10 15.97 -5.93
C LEU A 47 10.54 15.42 -5.83
N ALA A 48 10.71 14.13 -5.48
CA ALA A 48 12.03 13.52 -5.41
C ALA A 48 12.69 13.42 -6.78
N ASN A 49 11.93 13.09 -7.83
CA ASN A 49 12.47 12.99 -9.20
C ASN A 49 12.85 14.36 -9.78
N GLU A 50 12.19 15.44 -9.36
CA GLU A 50 12.53 16.81 -9.76
C GLU A 50 13.86 17.30 -9.19
N GLN A 51 14.37 16.69 -8.12
CA GLN A 51 15.63 17.10 -7.50
C GLN A 51 16.90 16.71 -8.29
N GLY A 52 16.76 15.85 -9.31
CA GLY A 52 17.89 15.45 -10.16
C GLY A 52 18.93 14.55 -9.48
N TYR A 53 18.51 13.75 -8.49
CA TYR A 53 19.36 12.75 -7.86
C TYR A 53 19.73 11.60 -8.84
N ASP A 54 20.78 10.85 -8.53
CA ASP A 54 21.22 9.68 -9.31
C ASP A 54 20.31 8.45 -9.14
N PHE A 55 19.04 8.67 -8.79
CA PHE A 55 18.01 7.61 -8.70
C PHE A 55 16.69 8.12 -9.23
N THR A 56 15.80 7.19 -9.53
CA THR A 56 14.42 7.49 -9.94
C THR A 56 13.46 6.80 -8.98
N CYS A 57 12.55 7.55 -8.37
CA CYS A 57 11.47 6.99 -7.58
C CYS A 57 10.31 6.53 -8.48
N LYS A 58 9.69 5.39 -8.14
CA LYS A 58 8.50 4.87 -8.82
C LYS A 58 7.50 4.34 -7.80
N VAL A 59 6.26 4.82 -7.88
CA VAL A 59 5.16 4.29 -7.07
C VAL A 59 4.78 2.88 -7.50
N ARG A 60 4.47 2.04 -6.52
CA ARG A 60 3.91 0.70 -6.68
C ARG A 60 2.57 0.63 -5.97
N THR A 61 1.51 0.33 -6.70
CA THR A 61 0.23 -0.07 -6.12
C THR A 61 0.38 -1.41 -5.40
N THR A 62 -0.18 -1.48 -4.21
CA THR A 62 -0.15 -2.68 -3.36
C THR A 62 -1.49 -2.81 -2.65
N ALA A 63 -1.69 -3.88 -1.89
CA ALA A 63 -2.88 -4.02 -1.06
C ALA A 63 -2.82 -3.24 0.27
N GLY A 64 -1.75 -2.47 0.54
CA GLY A 64 -1.60 -1.63 1.73
C GLY A 64 -0.56 -2.15 2.73
N SER A 65 -0.79 -1.88 4.02
CA SER A 65 0.25 -1.97 5.06
C SER A 65 0.94 -3.32 5.17
N ASN A 66 0.21 -4.43 5.26
CA ASN A 66 0.82 -5.77 5.36
C ASN A 66 1.56 -6.15 4.08
N ALA A 67 1.00 -5.81 2.91
CA ALA A 67 1.67 -6.04 1.63
C ALA A 67 2.98 -5.26 1.56
N ASN A 68 2.99 -3.98 1.98
CA ASN A 68 4.19 -3.15 1.95
C ASN A 68 5.26 -3.68 2.90
N ILE A 69 4.91 -4.08 4.11
CA ILE A 69 5.84 -4.68 5.07
C ILE A 69 6.46 -5.96 4.49
N ARG A 70 5.66 -6.85 3.93
CA ARG A 70 6.14 -8.07 3.29
C ARG A 70 7.07 -7.76 2.10
N LEU A 71 6.68 -6.84 1.23
CA LEU A 71 7.47 -6.46 0.06
C LEU A 71 8.80 -5.78 0.43
N LEU A 72 8.84 -5.01 1.53
CA LEU A 72 10.07 -4.48 2.12
C LEU A 72 10.96 -5.61 2.64
N SER A 73 10.39 -6.58 3.37
CA SER A 73 11.14 -7.71 3.92
C SER A 73 11.71 -8.64 2.84
N ASP A 74 11.06 -8.69 1.68
CA ASP A 74 11.46 -9.51 0.53
C ASP A 74 12.31 -8.72 -0.49
N ASP A 75 12.75 -7.49 -0.19
CA ASP A 75 13.53 -6.60 -1.07
C ASP A 75 12.85 -6.27 -2.41
N TYR A 76 11.52 -6.37 -2.48
CA TYR A 76 10.74 -5.99 -3.68
C TYR A 76 10.47 -4.49 -3.79
N ILE A 77 10.50 -3.77 -2.67
CA ILE A 77 10.39 -2.31 -2.60
C ILE A 77 11.42 -1.77 -1.59
N GLU A 78 11.84 -0.54 -1.77
CA GLU A 78 12.82 0.13 -0.89
C GLU A 78 12.15 1.04 0.14
N ILE A 79 10.96 1.55 -0.16
CA ILE A 79 10.18 2.42 0.73
C ILE A 79 8.73 1.94 0.71
N GLY A 80 8.03 2.04 1.83
CA GLY A 80 6.61 1.73 1.93
C GLY A 80 5.91 2.54 3.01
N ILE A 81 4.62 2.77 2.84
CA ILE A 81 3.76 3.35 3.88
C ILE A 81 3.00 2.22 4.56
N ALA A 82 3.00 2.21 5.89
CA ALA A 82 2.28 1.22 6.66
C ALA A 82 1.80 1.80 7.99
N GLN A 83 0.78 1.19 8.57
CA GLN A 83 0.27 1.53 9.90
C GLN A 83 1.32 1.22 10.97
N ALA A 84 1.43 2.08 11.97
CA ALA A 84 2.48 2.02 12.98
C ALA A 84 2.41 0.75 13.85
N ASP A 85 1.22 0.26 14.16
CA ASP A 85 1.01 -0.99 14.91
C ASP A 85 1.53 -2.21 14.15
N LEU A 86 1.28 -2.27 12.84
CA LEU A 86 1.78 -3.35 11.98
C LEU A 86 3.31 -3.29 11.80
N ILE A 87 3.88 -2.08 11.70
CA ILE A 87 5.34 -1.91 11.70
C ILE A 87 5.94 -2.41 13.02
N ALA A 88 5.32 -2.04 14.16
CA ALA A 88 5.78 -2.48 15.48
C ALA A 88 5.71 -4.00 15.67
N ASP A 89 4.68 -4.64 15.13
CA ASP A 89 4.57 -6.11 15.14
C ASP A 89 5.62 -6.76 14.23
N ALA A 90 5.82 -6.24 13.03
CA ALA A 90 6.79 -6.78 12.08
C ALA A 90 8.24 -6.62 12.56
N TYR A 91 8.55 -5.52 13.23
CA TYR A 91 9.90 -5.26 13.79
C TYR A 91 10.33 -6.32 14.82
N LYS A 92 9.39 -6.98 15.49
CA LYS A 92 9.69 -8.07 16.44
C LYS A 92 10.36 -9.30 15.77
N THR A 93 10.16 -9.46 14.46
CA THR A 93 10.67 -10.59 13.68
C THR A 93 11.61 -10.20 12.57
N ASN A 94 11.67 -8.91 12.20
CA ASN A 94 12.55 -8.37 11.19
C ASN A 94 13.15 -7.03 11.67
N GLU A 95 14.31 -7.13 12.31
CA GLU A 95 15.04 -5.97 12.84
C GLU A 95 15.69 -5.09 11.77
N ASP A 96 15.66 -5.48 10.49
CA ASP A 96 16.21 -4.69 9.38
C ASP A 96 15.25 -3.59 8.91
N LEU A 97 13.97 -3.67 9.26
CA LEU A 97 13.01 -2.61 8.99
C LEU A 97 13.39 -1.31 9.72
N ARG A 98 13.15 -0.18 9.06
CA ARG A 98 13.38 1.16 9.65
C ARG A 98 12.18 2.06 9.41
N ALA A 99 11.63 2.62 10.49
CA ALA A 99 10.66 3.70 10.42
C ALA A 99 11.41 5.02 10.22
N ILE A 100 11.11 5.74 9.15
CA ILE A 100 11.78 7.01 8.79
C ILE A 100 11.02 8.20 9.35
N ALA A 101 9.68 8.18 9.26
CA ALA A 101 8.82 9.29 9.69
C ALA A 101 7.41 8.81 10.02
N GLY A 102 6.74 9.49 10.96
CA GLY A 102 5.29 9.46 11.12
C GLY A 102 4.68 10.51 10.18
N LEU A 103 3.73 10.11 9.34
CA LEU A 103 3.17 10.99 8.32
C LEU A 103 1.90 11.68 8.79
N TYR A 104 0.88 10.92 9.21
CA TYR A 104 -0.42 11.44 9.64
C TYR A 104 -1.19 10.39 10.46
N THR A 105 -2.28 10.84 11.09
CA THR A 105 -3.17 9.95 11.85
C THR A 105 -4.29 9.45 10.95
N GLU A 106 -4.56 8.16 10.99
CA GLU A 106 -5.68 7.52 10.31
C GLU A 106 -6.75 7.09 11.32
N THR A 107 -8.01 7.13 10.87
CA THR A 107 -9.15 6.65 11.64
C THR A 107 -9.79 5.49 10.91
N CYS A 108 -10.01 4.37 11.59
CA CYS A 108 -10.82 3.29 11.05
C CYS A 108 -12.29 3.69 11.14
N GLN A 109 -12.97 3.72 10.00
CA GLN A 109 -14.35 4.17 9.83
C GLN A 109 -15.18 3.00 9.31
N LEU A 110 -16.42 2.90 9.77
CA LEU A 110 -17.45 2.02 9.20
C LEU A 110 -18.38 2.88 8.35
N VAL A 111 -18.47 2.54 7.07
CA VAL A 111 -19.27 3.27 6.08
C VAL A 111 -20.49 2.42 5.73
N VAL A 112 -21.67 3.03 5.80
CA VAL A 112 -22.98 2.45 5.42
C VAL A 112 -23.70 3.38 4.46
N ARG A 113 -24.76 2.91 3.80
CA ARG A 113 -25.65 3.80 3.05
C ARG A 113 -26.43 4.71 3.99
N ALA A 114 -26.80 5.88 3.52
CA ALA A 114 -27.54 6.87 4.32
C ALA A 114 -28.95 6.38 4.73
N ASP A 115 -29.53 5.43 3.99
CA ASP A 115 -30.83 4.80 4.26
C ASP A 115 -30.69 3.47 5.01
N SER A 116 -29.51 3.12 5.50
CA SER A 116 -29.25 1.90 6.25
C SER A 116 -29.85 1.97 7.67
N ASP A 117 -30.30 0.85 8.17
CA ASP A 117 -30.70 0.63 9.55
C ASP A 117 -29.52 0.32 10.50
N ILE A 118 -28.32 0.12 9.96
CA ILE A 118 -27.10 -0.10 10.73
C ILE A 118 -26.67 1.21 11.41
N GLN A 119 -26.77 1.26 12.73
CA GLN A 119 -26.39 2.43 13.57
C GLN A 119 -25.27 2.10 14.55
N THR A 120 -25.08 0.82 14.87
CA THR A 120 -24.08 0.31 15.82
C THR A 120 -23.36 -0.89 15.23
N LEU A 121 -22.28 -1.34 15.88
CA LEU A 121 -21.59 -2.57 15.47
C LEU A 121 -22.47 -3.82 15.63
N ASP A 122 -23.35 -3.86 16.64
CA ASP A 122 -24.23 -5.00 16.87
C ASP A 122 -25.24 -5.20 15.71
N ASP A 123 -25.62 -4.12 15.03
CA ASP A 123 -26.52 -4.17 13.88
C ASP A 123 -25.89 -4.84 12.65
N LEU A 124 -24.56 -5.09 12.66
CA LEU A 124 -23.88 -5.82 11.59
C LEU A 124 -24.25 -7.32 11.54
N SER A 125 -24.92 -7.84 12.57
CA SER A 125 -25.33 -9.25 12.61
C SER A 125 -26.24 -9.59 11.44
N GLY A 126 -25.87 -10.61 10.66
CA GLY A 126 -26.60 -11.03 9.47
C GLY A 126 -26.28 -10.24 8.19
N HIS A 127 -25.48 -9.20 8.29
CA HIS A 127 -25.09 -8.34 7.15
C HIS A 127 -23.78 -8.80 6.48
N THR A 128 -23.58 -8.33 5.25
CA THR A 128 -22.35 -8.54 4.48
C THR A 128 -21.48 -7.29 4.53
N VAL A 129 -20.25 -7.41 5.06
CA VAL A 129 -19.35 -6.29 5.32
C VAL A 129 -18.01 -6.49 4.61
N SER A 130 -17.55 -5.48 3.86
CA SER A 130 -16.17 -5.49 3.40
C SER A 130 -15.24 -5.04 4.51
N ILE A 131 -14.25 -5.88 4.82
CA ILE A 131 -13.23 -5.63 5.85
C ILE A 131 -11.90 -5.12 5.27
N GLY A 132 -11.89 -4.72 4.00
CA GLY A 132 -10.68 -4.27 3.28
C GLY A 132 -9.97 -5.38 2.52
N ALA A 133 -9.04 -5.02 1.66
CA ALA A 133 -8.23 -5.94 0.87
C ALA A 133 -7.43 -6.92 1.75
N LYS A 134 -7.09 -8.10 1.23
CA LYS A 134 -6.53 -9.21 2.03
C LYS A 134 -5.27 -8.86 2.84
N GLU A 135 -4.38 -8.05 2.29
CA GLU A 135 -3.12 -7.64 2.92
C GLU A 135 -3.13 -6.17 3.36
N SER A 136 -4.34 -5.57 3.54
CA SER A 136 -4.47 -4.17 3.99
C SER A 136 -4.40 -4.02 5.51
N GLY A 137 -4.02 -2.83 5.96
CA GLY A 137 -4.16 -2.42 7.35
C GLY A 137 -5.62 -2.30 7.78
N THR A 138 -6.50 -1.90 6.86
CA THR A 138 -7.95 -1.87 7.09
C THR A 138 -8.50 -3.22 7.52
N LYS A 139 -8.07 -4.30 6.85
CA LYS A 139 -8.48 -5.65 7.24
C LYS A 139 -8.05 -5.98 8.67
N ARG A 140 -6.82 -5.61 9.06
CA ARG A 140 -6.33 -5.80 10.42
C ARG A 140 -7.24 -5.08 11.42
N ASN A 141 -7.49 -3.79 11.20
CA ASN A 141 -8.31 -2.96 12.09
C ASN A 141 -9.75 -3.46 12.16
N ALA A 142 -10.38 -3.74 11.02
CA ALA A 142 -11.74 -4.26 10.95
C ALA A 142 -11.89 -5.57 11.73
N THR A 143 -10.94 -6.50 11.54
CA THR A 143 -10.92 -7.78 12.25
C THR A 143 -10.85 -7.56 13.77
N GLN A 144 -9.94 -6.70 14.24
CA GLN A 144 -9.79 -6.38 15.66
C GLN A 144 -11.06 -5.72 16.24
N ILE A 145 -11.67 -4.79 15.49
CA ILE A 145 -12.91 -4.12 15.93
C ILE A 145 -14.05 -5.13 16.06
N LEU A 146 -14.23 -6.00 15.07
CA LEU A 146 -15.27 -7.02 15.10
C LEU A 146 -15.04 -8.05 16.22
N GLU A 147 -13.81 -8.50 16.43
CA GLU A 147 -13.44 -9.39 17.52
C GLU A 147 -13.70 -8.75 18.88
N PHE A 148 -13.29 -7.48 19.06
CA PHE A 148 -13.50 -6.73 20.31
C PHE A 148 -15.00 -6.50 20.60
N ALA A 149 -15.81 -6.28 19.55
CA ALA A 149 -17.26 -6.14 19.66
C ALA A 149 -17.99 -7.48 19.86
N GLY A 150 -17.30 -8.62 19.89
CA GLY A 150 -17.90 -9.94 20.00
C GLY A 150 -18.68 -10.36 18.75
N MET A 151 -18.30 -9.86 17.57
CA MET A 151 -18.92 -10.11 16.27
C MET A 151 -18.08 -11.10 15.43
N PRO A 152 -18.11 -12.41 15.72
CA PRO A 152 -17.33 -13.38 14.97
C PRO A 152 -17.86 -13.55 13.54
N SER A 153 -17.06 -14.17 12.68
CA SER A 153 -17.40 -14.44 11.27
C SER A 153 -18.65 -15.33 11.08
N SER A 154 -19.15 -15.94 12.16
CA SER A 154 -20.45 -16.64 12.14
C SER A 154 -21.66 -15.70 12.18
N LEU A 155 -21.50 -14.48 12.62
CA LEU A 155 -22.54 -13.46 12.72
C LEU A 155 -22.49 -12.43 11.57
N VAL A 156 -21.32 -12.19 10.99
CA VAL A 156 -21.10 -11.18 9.94
C VAL A 156 -20.44 -11.86 8.75
N ALA A 157 -21.10 -11.81 7.59
CA ALA A 157 -20.49 -12.27 6.35
C ALA A 157 -19.43 -11.24 5.89
N THR A 158 -18.18 -11.68 5.67
CA THR A 158 -17.09 -10.75 5.33
C THR A 158 -16.60 -10.92 3.90
N LYS A 159 -16.34 -9.79 3.22
CA LYS A 159 -15.66 -9.72 1.92
C LYS A 159 -14.31 -8.99 2.05
N ASN A 160 -13.37 -9.30 1.16
CA ASN A 160 -12.10 -8.57 1.06
C ASN A 160 -12.07 -7.79 -0.25
N LEU A 161 -12.46 -6.52 -0.19
CA LEU A 161 -12.51 -5.61 -1.33
C LEU A 161 -11.59 -4.41 -1.08
N ASP A 162 -11.05 -3.82 -2.15
CA ASP A 162 -10.45 -2.50 -2.08
C ASP A 162 -11.53 -1.41 -1.93
N TYR A 163 -11.15 -0.15 -1.75
CA TYR A 163 -12.13 0.92 -1.50
C TYR A 163 -13.02 1.22 -2.71
N ILE A 164 -12.48 1.08 -3.92
CA ILE A 164 -13.23 1.32 -5.16
C ILE A 164 -14.30 0.24 -5.34
N GLU A 165 -13.90 -1.02 -5.18
CA GLU A 165 -14.82 -2.17 -5.26
C GLU A 165 -15.85 -2.12 -4.13
N ALA A 166 -15.45 -1.85 -2.88
CA ALA A 166 -16.35 -1.74 -1.73
C ALA A 166 -17.38 -0.63 -1.93
N THR A 167 -16.96 0.55 -2.41
CA THR A 167 -17.87 1.65 -2.72
C THR A 167 -18.88 1.29 -3.81
N LYS A 168 -18.43 0.59 -4.86
CA LYS A 168 -19.29 0.13 -5.94
C LYS A 168 -20.30 -0.89 -5.43
N GLU A 169 -19.87 -1.90 -4.68
CA GLU A 169 -20.74 -2.95 -4.14
C GLU A 169 -21.72 -2.40 -3.09
N LEU A 170 -21.30 -1.43 -2.24
CA LEU A 170 -22.20 -0.77 -1.30
C LEU A 170 -23.32 -0.01 -2.04
N LYS A 171 -22.99 0.73 -3.10
CA LYS A 171 -23.98 1.44 -3.92
C LYS A 171 -24.92 0.50 -4.66
N ALA A 172 -24.45 -0.68 -5.07
CA ALA A 172 -25.25 -1.72 -5.72
C ALA A 172 -26.13 -2.51 -4.73
N GLY A 173 -25.84 -2.46 -3.43
CA GLY A 173 -26.49 -3.25 -2.40
C GLY A 173 -25.96 -4.68 -2.28
N ASP A 174 -24.79 -4.96 -2.86
CA ASP A 174 -24.13 -6.27 -2.80
C ASP A 174 -23.33 -6.48 -1.49
N ILE A 175 -23.10 -5.38 -0.76
CA ILE A 175 -22.67 -5.33 0.65
C ILE A 175 -23.46 -4.27 1.39
N ASP A 176 -23.54 -4.40 2.72
CA ASP A 176 -24.30 -3.51 3.59
C ASP A 176 -23.42 -2.42 4.22
N ALA A 177 -22.14 -2.73 4.42
CA ALA A 177 -21.16 -1.82 5.00
C ALA A 177 -19.75 -2.13 4.51
N PHE A 178 -18.82 -1.18 4.70
CA PHE A 178 -17.40 -1.47 4.57
C PHE A 178 -16.56 -0.67 5.56
N PHE A 179 -15.45 -1.26 6.00
CA PHE A 179 -14.44 -0.57 6.78
C PHE A 179 -13.46 0.18 5.86
N CYS A 180 -13.11 1.39 6.29
CA CYS A 180 -12.12 2.24 5.64
C CYS A 180 -11.18 2.82 6.70
N THR A 181 -9.86 2.69 6.51
CA THR A 181 -8.86 3.32 7.38
C THR A 181 -8.17 4.41 6.60
N ALA A 182 -8.50 5.66 6.92
CA ALA A 182 -8.04 6.84 6.20
C ALA A 182 -8.19 8.10 7.08
N GLY A 183 -7.71 9.24 6.58
CA GLY A 183 -8.03 10.54 7.20
C GLY A 183 -9.53 10.84 7.09
N LEU A 184 -10.08 11.60 8.07
CA LEU A 184 -11.51 11.92 8.13
C LEU A 184 -12.05 12.69 6.91
N THR A 185 -11.18 13.34 6.15
CA THR A 185 -11.55 14.13 4.95
C THR A 185 -11.14 13.43 3.64
N THR A 186 -10.80 12.15 3.69
CA THR A 186 -10.43 11.40 2.49
C THR A 186 -11.68 11.10 1.65
N THR A 187 -11.59 11.35 0.34
CA THR A 187 -12.60 10.92 -0.64
C THR A 187 -12.35 9.46 -1.00
N VAL A 188 -13.22 8.59 -0.57
CA VAL A 188 -13.27 7.16 -0.93
C VAL A 188 -14.49 6.86 -1.78
#